data_da85a1d9688a16165b885618f237de7c
#
_entry.id   da85a1d9688a16165b885618f237de7c
#
_cell.length_a   1.000
_cell.length_b   1.000
_cell.length_c   1.000
_cell.angle_alpha   90.00
_cell.angle_beta   90.00
_cell.angle_gamma   90.00
#
_symmetry.space_group_name_H-M   'P 1'
#
loop_
_entity.id
_entity.type
_entity.pdbx_description
1 polymer ?
#
loop_
_entity_poly.entity_id
_entity_poly.type
_entity_poly.pdbx_seq_one_letter_code
_entity_poly.pdbx_strand_id
1 'polypeptide(L)'
;MLNFYSTYGVRAETDFMFWRVSERLEDFEDMALELLHTGLGAYIENKYSFLSMTKHSQYVSKNKNLKQEGTRIKISPKKRKYLIVYPFIKKVEWYLLSKKQRQDMMTEHI
;
A
#
# COMPACT_ATOMS: atom_id res chain seq x y z
N MET A 1 -9.67 -8.26 4.15
CA MET A 1 -9.97 -7.21 5.14
C MET A 1 -10.16 -5.88 4.45
N LEU A 2 -11.09 -5.06 4.88
CA LEU A 2 -11.47 -3.77 4.31
C LEU A 2 -11.45 -2.68 5.39
N ASN A 3 -10.76 -1.59 5.10
CA ASN A 3 -10.83 -0.34 5.86
C ASN A 3 -11.32 0.79 4.96
N PHE A 4 -12.15 1.65 5.53
CA PHE A 4 -12.71 2.84 4.89
C PHE A 4 -12.14 4.10 5.52
N TYR A 5 -11.75 5.06 4.68
CA TYR A 5 -11.25 6.36 5.10
C TYR A 5 -11.95 7.46 4.30
N SER A 6 -12.48 8.48 4.95
CA SER A 6 -12.97 9.68 4.28
C SER A 6 -11.79 10.50 3.79
N THR A 7 -11.89 10.98 2.56
CA THR A 7 -10.98 11.96 1.97
C THR A 7 -11.66 13.29 1.74
N TYR A 8 -12.95 13.38 2.10
CA TYR A 8 -13.75 14.59 1.96
C TYR A 8 -13.12 15.77 2.71
N GLY A 9 -12.98 16.90 2.02
CA GLY A 9 -12.32 18.09 2.56
C GLY A 9 -10.78 18.03 2.62
N VAL A 10 -10.18 16.88 2.27
CA VAL A 10 -8.72 16.69 2.22
C VAL A 10 -8.21 16.62 0.78
N ARG A 11 -8.97 15.96 -0.10
CA ARG A 11 -8.69 15.87 -1.54
C ARG A 11 -9.91 16.30 -2.33
N ALA A 12 -9.66 17.11 -3.38
CA ALA A 12 -10.74 17.63 -4.23
C ALA A 12 -11.37 16.55 -5.13
N GLU A 13 -10.58 15.54 -5.51
CA GLU A 13 -10.99 14.57 -6.53
C GLU A 13 -11.63 13.30 -5.95
N THR A 14 -11.63 13.13 -4.62
CA THR A 14 -12.12 11.91 -3.99
C THR A 14 -12.83 12.18 -2.67
N ASP A 15 -13.93 11.47 -2.41
CA ASP A 15 -14.70 11.57 -1.18
C ASP A 15 -14.27 10.54 -0.15
N PHE A 16 -13.81 9.36 -0.60
CA PHE A 16 -13.36 8.30 0.27
C PHE A 16 -12.34 7.38 -0.39
N MET A 17 -11.68 6.58 0.43
CA MET A 17 -10.69 5.59 0.02
C MET A 17 -10.96 4.26 0.71
N PHE A 18 -10.95 3.18 -0.06
CA PHE A 18 -10.90 1.82 0.45
C PHE A 18 -9.48 1.31 0.52
N TRP A 19 -9.05 0.82 1.66
CA TRP A 19 -7.84 0.04 1.79
C TRP A 19 -8.20 -1.42 2.03
N ARG A 20 -7.89 -2.25 1.05
CA ARG A 20 -8.21 -3.66 1.03
C ARG A 20 -6.95 -4.49 1.17
N VAL A 21 -6.99 -5.54 1.98
CA VAL A 21 -5.89 -6.50 2.16
C VAL A 21 -6.44 -7.90 2.09
N SER A 22 -5.87 -8.72 1.20
CA SER A 22 -6.17 -10.14 1.07
C SER A 22 -4.94 -10.91 0.65
N GLU A 23 -4.96 -12.22 0.86
CA GLU A 23 -3.95 -13.17 0.36
C GLU A 23 -4.29 -13.66 -1.05
N ARG A 24 -5.51 -13.43 -1.51
CA ARG A 24 -6.04 -13.82 -2.81
C ARG A 24 -6.38 -12.60 -3.64
N LEU A 25 -6.02 -12.64 -4.90
CA LEU A 25 -6.29 -11.54 -5.83
C LEU A 25 -7.78 -11.44 -6.16
N GLU A 26 -8.45 -12.60 -6.28
CA GLU A 26 -9.87 -12.73 -6.60
C GLU A 26 -10.76 -12.01 -5.58
N ASP A 27 -10.37 -11.98 -4.32
CA ASP A 27 -11.14 -11.29 -3.26
C ASP A 27 -11.30 -9.78 -3.55
N PHE A 28 -10.39 -9.17 -4.29
CA PHE A 28 -10.51 -7.76 -4.67
C PHE A 28 -11.54 -7.55 -5.78
N GLU A 29 -11.66 -8.50 -6.70
CA GLU A 29 -12.67 -8.50 -7.75
C GLU A 29 -14.06 -8.74 -7.15
N ASP A 30 -14.21 -9.77 -6.32
CA ASP A 30 -15.47 -10.10 -5.64
C ASP A 30 -15.99 -8.90 -4.85
N MET A 31 -15.15 -8.26 -4.05
CA MET A 31 -15.53 -7.06 -3.29
C MET A 31 -15.94 -5.89 -4.19
N ALA A 32 -15.28 -5.72 -5.34
CA ALA A 32 -15.63 -4.66 -6.28
C ALA A 32 -17.00 -4.94 -6.93
N LEU A 33 -17.27 -6.18 -7.31
CA LEU A 33 -18.55 -6.60 -7.87
C LEU A 33 -19.67 -6.45 -6.85
N GLU A 34 -19.48 -6.90 -5.62
CA GLU A 34 -20.45 -6.71 -4.54
C GLU A 34 -20.80 -5.23 -4.34
N LEU A 35 -19.81 -4.36 -4.30
CA LEU A 35 -20.01 -2.92 -4.16
C LEU A 35 -20.81 -2.34 -5.33
N LEU A 36 -20.48 -2.70 -6.56
CA LEU A 36 -21.16 -2.23 -7.77
C LEU A 36 -22.59 -2.72 -7.86
N HIS A 37 -22.92 -3.87 -7.29
CA HIS A 37 -24.28 -4.41 -7.23
C HIS A 37 -25.14 -3.75 -6.15
N THR A 38 -24.56 -2.93 -5.28
CA THR A 38 -25.34 -2.12 -4.32
C THR A 38 -25.96 -0.91 -5.00
N GLY A 39 -27.02 -0.34 -4.41
CA GLY A 39 -27.57 0.92 -4.89
C GLY A 39 -26.55 2.07 -4.92
N LEU A 40 -25.51 2.03 -4.07
CA LEU A 40 -24.43 2.99 -4.05
C LEU A 40 -23.50 2.86 -5.26
N GLY A 41 -23.37 1.65 -5.84
CA GLY A 41 -22.51 1.38 -6.99
C GLY A 41 -22.79 2.28 -8.20
N ALA A 42 -24.06 2.68 -8.40
CA ALA A 42 -24.45 3.57 -9.48
C ALA A 42 -23.90 5.02 -9.34
N TYR A 43 -23.43 5.40 -8.15
CA TYR A 43 -22.97 6.74 -7.83
C TYR A 43 -21.48 6.80 -7.53
N ILE A 44 -20.76 5.67 -7.63
CA ILE A 44 -19.31 5.58 -7.36
C ILE A 44 -18.54 5.59 -8.67
N GLU A 45 -17.54 6.45 -8.74
CA GLU A 45 -16.50 6.44 -9.77
C GLU A 45 -15.14 6.13 -9.15
N ASN A 46 -14.41 5.18 -9.75
CA ASN A 46 -13.06 4.85 -9.31
C ASN A 46 -12.04 5.81 -9.93
N LYS A 47 -11.59 6.81 -9.18
CA LYS A 47 -10.60 7.79 -9.64
C LYS A 47 -9.17 7.25 -9.62
N TYR A 48 -8.83 6.46 -8.60
CA TYR A 48 -7.49 5.91 -8.41
C TYR A 48 -7.57 4.47 -7.92
N SER A 49 -6.75 3.61 -8.50
CA SER A 49 -6.60 2.23 -8.03
C SER A 49 -5.12 1.86 -8.00
N PHE A 50 -4.66 1.36 -6.87
CA PHE A 50 -3.30 0.89 -6.70
C PHE A 50 -3.33 -0.54 -6.17
N LEU A 51 -2.71 -1.46 -6.90
CA LEU A 51 -2.46 -2.81 -6.44
C LEU A 51 -1.00 -2.93 -5.99
N SER A 52 -0.78 -3.44 -4.80
CA SER A 52 0.56 -3.66 -4.27
C SER A 52 0.65 -4.97 -3.51
N MET A 53 1.86 -5.49 -3.39
CA MET A 53 2.14 -6.66 -2.57
C MET A 53 3.29 -6.38 -1.61
N THR A 54 3.24 -7.01 -0.45
CA THR A 54 4.35 -6.98 0.48
C THR A 54 5.45 -7.93 0.03
N LYS A 55 6.69 -7.50 0.15
CA LYS A 55 7.87 -8.28 -0.21
C LYS A 55 8.99 -8.07 0.79
N HIS A 56 9.78 -9.11 1.05
CA HIS A 56 11.02 -8.97 1.81
C HIS A 56 11.96 -7.97 1.15
N SER A 57 12.47 -7.02 1.94
CA SER A 57 13.47 -6.09 1.45
C SER A 57 14.81 -6.82 1.27
N GLN A 58 15.42 -6.68 0.09
CA GLN A 58 16.77 -7.22 -0.19
C GLN A 58 17.87 -6.38 0.46
N TYR A 59 17.52 -5.22 0.99
CA TYR A 59 18.46 -4.21 1.50
C TYR A 59 18.47 -4.11 3.03
N VAL A 60 17.58 -4.79 3.72
CA VAL A 60 17.60 -4.81 5.19
C VAL A 60 18.78 -5.64 5.63
N SER A 61 19.68 -5.00 6.37
CA SER A 61 20.89 -5.59 6.90
C SER A 61 20.60 -6.84 7.73
N LYS A 62 21.49 -7.83 7.60
CA LYS A 62 21.51 -9.05 8.43
C LYS A 62 21.68 -8.78 9.94
N ASN A 63 21.95 -7.53 10.31
CA ASN A 63 22.17 -7.11 11.68
C ASN A 63 21.04 -6.17 12.14
N LYS A 64 20.30 -6.63 13.10
CA LYS A 64 19.32 -5.95 13.96
C LYS A 64 17.87 -5.99 13.47
N ASN A 65 17.11 -6.79 14.24
CA ASN A 65 15.66 -6.80 14.33
C ASN A 65 14.86 -7.62 13.28
N LEU A 66 15.16 -8.91 13.18
CA LEU A 66 14.27 -9.93 12.58
C LEU A 66 12.79 -9.75 13.02
N LYS A 67 12.56 -9.24 14.24
CA LYS A 67 11.20 -8.93 14.74
C LYS A 67 10.55 -7.73 14.02
N GLN A 68 11.31 -6.71 13.61
CA GLN A 68 10.78 -5.57 12.88
C GLN A 68 10.52 -5.89 11.40
N GLU A 69 11.35 -6.72 10.79
CA GLU A 69 11.15 -7.17 9.41
C GLU A 69 9.90 -8.05 9.27
N GLY A 70 9.72 -9.01 10.15
CA GLY A 70 8.51 -9.83 10.18
C GLY A 70 7.23 -9.00 10.35
N THR A 71 7.32 -7.89 11.07
CA THR A 71 6.20 -6.97 11.28
C THR A 71 5.90 -6.12 10.03
N ARG A 72 6.91 -5.80 9.22
CA ARG A 72 6.75 -5.00 7.98
C ARG A 72 6.20 -5.80 6.81
N ILE A 73 6.45 -7.10 6.78
CA ILE A 73 5.94 -7.98 5.72
C ILE A 73 4.49 -8.35 5.99
N LYS A 74 4.17 -8.60 7.25
CA LYS A 74 2.81 -8.90 7.66
C LYS A 74 2.05 -7.60 7.84
N ILE A 75 1.24 -7.25 6.86
CA ILE A 75 0.28 -6.17 7.04
C ILE A 75 -0.66 -6.61 8.17
N SER A 76 -0.52 -5.98 9.32
CA SER A 76 -1.45 -6.14 10.44
C SER A 76 -2.32 -4.90 10.49
N PRO A 77 -3.51 -4.95 9.88
CA PRO A 77 -4.40 -3.82 9.81
C PRO A 77 -5.06 -3.60 11.15
N LYS A 78 -4.41 -2.84 11.98
CA LYS A 78 -5.07 -2.26 13.15
C LYS A 78 -5.93 -1.10 12.67
N LYS A 79 -7.10 -0.89 13.27
CA LYS A 79 -7.88 0.34 13.06
C LYS A 79 -6.98 1.53 13.41
N ARG A 80 -6.47 2.21 12.39
CA ARG A 80 -5.73 3.46 12.52
C ARG A 80 -6.63 4.61 12.15
N LYS A 81 -6.51 5.72 12.87
CA LYS A 81 -7.32 6.91 12.63
C LYS A 81 -7.01 7.53 11.27
N TYR A 82 -5.76 7.46 10.84
CA TYR A 82 -5.28 8.04 9.59
C TYR A 82 -4.52 7.00 8.77
N LEU A 83 -4.67 7.10 7.45
CA LEU A 83 -3.86 6.39 6.46
C LEU A 83 -3.33 7.40 5.46
N ILE A 84 -2.03 7.42 5.27
CA ILE A 84 -1.35 8.24 4.27
C ILE A 84 -0.83 7.32 3.18
N VAL A 85 -1.22 7.58 1.94
CA VAL A 85 -0.77 6.83 0.75
C VAL A 85 -0.06 7.80 -0.19
N TYR A 86 1.19 7.53 -0.50
CA TYR A 86 1.97 8.29 -1.45
C TYR A 86 2.73 7.34 -2.38
N PRO A 87 2.26 7.13 -3.62
CA PRO A 87 2.97 6.33 -4.59
C PRO A 87 4.24 7.05 -5.06
N PHE A 88 5.33 6.29 -5.22
CA PHE A 88 6.56 6.79 -5.80
C PHE A 88 7.18 5.75 -6.74
N ILE A 89 7.91 6.24 -7.74
CA ILE A 89 8.62 5.40 -8.71
C ILE A 89 10.11 5.65 -8.57
N LYS A 90 10.88 4.56 -8.48
CA LYS A 90 12.34 4.66 -8.53
C LYS A 90 12.78 5.02 -9.95
N LYS A 91 13.64 6.03 -10.06
CA LYS A 91 14.23 6.43 -11.33
C LYS A 91 15.16 5.34 -11.87
N VAL A 92 15.40 5.36 -13.18
CA VAL A 92 16.27 4.37 -13.85
C VAL A 92 17.67 4.38 -13.24
N GLU A 93 18.19 5.55 -12.86
CA GLU A 93 19.51 5.71 -12.25
C GLU A 93 19.66 4.87 -10.96
N TRP A 94 18.57 4.68 -10.21
CA TRP A 94 18.58 3.80 -9.04
C TRP A 94 19.02 2.37 -9.39
N TYR A 95 18.58 1.85 -10.53
CA TYR A 95 18.87 0.48 -10.93
C TYR A 95 20.28 0.33 -11.49
N LEU A 96 20.91 1.43 -11.93
CA LEU A 96 22.30 1.48 -12.37
C LEU A 96 23.30 1.54 -11.20
N LEU A 97 22.86 1.89 -10.00
CA LEU A 97 23.70 1.90 -8.82
C LEU A 97 24.17 0.49 -8.44
N SER A 98 25.37 0.38 -7.91
CA SER A 98 25.85 -0.86 -7.31
C SER A 98 25.00 -1.26 -6.09
N LYS A 99 25.03 -2.54 -5.74
CA LYS A 99 24.30 -3.06 -4.57
C LYS A 99 24.69 -2.31 -3.28
N LYS A 100 25.98 -1.97 -3.15
CA LYS A 100 26.50 -1.24 -1.98
C LYS A 100 25.88 0.16 -1.90
N GLN A 101 25.95 0.93 -2.98
CA GLN A 101 25.38 2.28 -3.02
C GLN A 101 23.88 2.28 -2.70
N ARG A 102 23.13 1.34 -3.27
CA ARG A 102 21.69 1.20 -2.93
C ARG A 102 21.47 0.84 -1.48
N GLN A 103 22.34 0.00 -0.90
CA GLN A 103 22.29 -0.36 0.52
C GLN A 103 22.52 0.83 1.43
N ASP A 104 23.55 1.63 1.12
CA ASP A 104 23.91 2.81 1.90
C ASP A 104 22.76 3.82 1.91
N MET A 105 22.19 4.13 0.74
CA MET A 105 21.02 5.01 0.61
C MET A 105 19.79 4.49 1.38
N MET A 106 19.54 3.18 1.36
CA MET A 106 18.42 2.59 2.11
C MET A 106 18.64 2.64 3.62
N THR A 107 19.89 2.63 4.07
CA THR A 107 20.23 2.70 5.50
C THR A 107 19.97 4.11 6.06
N GLU A 108 20.12 5.15 5.25
CA GLU A 108 19.81 6.53 5.64
C GLU A 108 18.30 6.79 5.79
N HIS A 109 17.44 5.94 5.19
CA HIS A 109 15.99 6.08 5.23
C HIS A 109 15.29 5.27 6.34
N ILE A 110 16.05 4.55 7.16
CA ILE A 110 15.54 3.72 8.27
C ILE A 110 15.80 4.41 9.61
#